data_b356f45350c7ed504a5a184d04ea5754
#
_entry.id   b356f45350c7ed504a5a184d04ea5754
#
_cell.length_a   1.000
_cell.length_b   1.000
_cell.length_c   1.000
_cell.angle_alpha   90.00
_cell.angle_beta   90.00
_cell.angle_gamma   90.00
#
_symmetry.space_group_name_H-M   'P 1'
#
loop_
_entity.id
_entity.type
_entity.pdbx_description
1 polymer ?
#
loop_
_entity_poly.entity_id
_entity_poly.type
_entity_poly.pdbx_seq_one_letter_code
_entity_poly.pdbx_strand_id
1 'polypeptide(L)'
;MSDSTPLPPVRLPSEAELARDALATPLLSRAARLARWAGPDTRVDSGGGLVEEQLAAAAEALGLTGRSAEGGADAGAVTDAEAAEEAQAEASEAWRAAVDTGLVEVLDEEEGTVRAGDNLALLTSGSPAEVLHIWLDALDAAIADASVPDFDDLMDVMDEGGEIDFSSLDWDPQAEAEFLEGVLANLYLLTADERAPEGAPVPLPALAASVVVPSDVAEPTDAMMEEVSTAMMRLDDQFRILAPTGLADFRPVDESLLIEEGQAAPQTPDDEPEDLERYGVVRLTPLGLYGLRARLLDAGYAAPALGDLAGKGADALLDGTVHYGPLAARAETEQWLARREPLAAARELLAAARGGDADAPLRRLHCQQALSLVGTEAEPALREVLDDPELGGLARVWLAEHGAADIPAPSQELVFWLTVDTVAAQLAAEGNSEELVALVEGLAAQHSGFFDTAWRVDHPATAEVLEAMGRLHPDKRIAKEARKAAYKARSQQAG
;
A
#
# COMPACT_ATOMS: atom_id res chain seq x y z
N MET A 1 -20.33 -7.42 -4.97
CA MET A 1 -18.94 -7.13 -5.31
C MET A 1 -18.79 -5.64 -5.07
N SER A 2 -18.02 -5.26 -4.07
CA SER A 2 -17.80 -3.85 -3.76
C SER A 2 -16.91 -3.24 -4.84
N ASP A 3 -17.40 -2.20 -5.50
CA ASP A 3 -16.67 -1.36 -6.46
C ASP A 3 -15.63 -0.49 -5.70
N SER A 4 -14.73 -1.11 -4.95
CA SER A 4 -13.63 -0.39 -4.31
C SER A 4 -12.50 -0.22 -5.33
N THR A 5 -12.12 1.02 -5.59
CA THR A 5 -10.93 1.32 -6.40
C THR A 5 -9.72 0.56 -5.83
N PRO A 6 -8.93 -0.13 -6.66
CA PRO A 6 -7.71 -0.79 -6.21
C PRO A 6 -6.76 0.19 -5.52
N LEU A 7 -6.04 -0.30 -4.52
CA LEU A 7 -4.98 0.46 -3.86
C LEU A 7 -3.81 0.69 -4.84
N PRO A 8 -2.96 1.70 -4.61
CA PRO A 8 -1.76 1.88 -5.40
C PRO A 8 -0.88 0.63 -5.40
N PRO A 9 -0.30 0.24 -6.55
CA PRO A 9 0.56 -0.93 -6.61
C PRO A 9 1.89 -0.67 -5.89
N VAL A 10 2.37 -1.68 -5.16
CA VAL A 10 3.62 -1.59 -4.42
C VAL A 10 4.73 -2.40 -5.11
N ARG A 11 5.98 -1.96 -4.91
CA ARG A 11 7.16 -2.71 -5.35
C ARG A 11 7.63 -3.60 -4.21
N LEU A 12 7.69 -4.90 -4.43
CA LEU A 12 8.19 -5.87 -3.46
C LEU A 12 9.47 -6.54 -3.98
N PRO A 13 10.44 -6.86 -3.08
CA PRO A 13 11.52 -7.78 -3.36
C PRO A 13 10.98 -9.18 -3.69
N SER A 14 11.88 -10.07 -4.14
CA SER A 14 11.51 -11.47 -4.35
C SER A 14 11.13 -12.15 -3.03
N GLU A 15 10.26 -13.17 -3.09
CA GLU A 15 9.89 -13.95 -1.89
C GLU A 15 11.12 -14.50 -1.14
N ALA A 16 12.19 -14.86 -1.88
CA ALA A 16 13.43 -15.36 -1.26
C ALA A 16 14.19 -14.27 -0.49
N GLU A 17 14.13 -13.02 -0.94
CA GLU A 17 14.71 -11.87 -0.23
C GLU A 17 13.88 -11.54 0.99
N LEU A 18 12.56 -11.47 0.84
CA LEU A 18 11.63 -11.24 1.97
C LEU A 18 11.73 -12.32 3.05
N ALA A 19 11.81 -13.60 2.66
CA ALA A 19 11.98 -14.71 3.60
C ALA A 19 13.32 -14.63 4.38
N ARG A 20 14.39 -14.21 3.71
CA ARG A 20 15.68 -13.98 4.37
C ARG A 20 15.58 -12.82 5.37
N ASP A 21 14.90 -11.74 5.00
CA ASP A 21 14.70 -10.59 5.88
C ASP A 21 13.80 -10.96 7.07
N ALA A 22 12.75 -11.76 6.85
CA ALA A 22 11.90 -12.31 7.91
C ALA A 22 12.70 -13.15 8.94
N LEU A 23 13.58 -14.03 8.47
CA LEU A 23 14.47 -14.83 9.34
C LEU A 23 15.47 -13.98 10.12
N ALA A 24 15.80 -12.79 9.64
CA ALA A 24 16.74 -11.88 10.28
C ALA A 24 16.06 -10.94 11.29
N THR A 25 14.73 -10.90 11.34
CA THR A 25 14.01 -10.05 12.31
C THR A 25 14.35 -10.45 13.76
N PRO A 26 14.43 -9.49 14.68
CA PRO A 26 14.71 -9.79 16.09
C PRO A 26 13.73 -10.80 16.69
N LEU A 27 12.43 -10.59 16.48
CA LEU A 27 11.38 -11.46 17.04
C LEU A 27 11.51 -12.90 16.55
N LEU A 28 11.46 -13.15 15.23
CA LEU A 28 11.50 -14.52 14.69
C LEU A 28 12.84 -15.21 14.95
N SER A 29 13.96 -14.49 14.90
CA SER A 29 15.27 -15.07 15.20
C SER A 29 15.41 -15.49 16.67
N ARG A 30 14.87 -14.69 17.61
CA ARG A 30 14.83 -15.01 19.05
C ARG A 30 13.87 -16.18 19.31
N ALA A 31 12.66 -16.15 18.74
CA ALA A 31 11.68 -17.23 18.83
C ALA A 31 12.26 -18.56 18.36
N ALA A 32 12.93 -18.58 17.20
CA ALA A 32 13.60 -19.78 16.68
C ALA A 32 14.75 -20.27 17.56
N ARG A 33 15.47 -19.37 18.24
CA ARG A 33 16.53 -19.76 19.21
C ARG A 33 15.94 -20.41 20.45
N LEU A 34 14.87 -19.85 21.01
CA LEU A 34 14.17 -20.43 22.16
C LEU A 34 13.52 -21.76 21.83
N ALA A 35 12.90 -21.89 20.65
CA ALA A 35 12.35 -23.16 20.18
C ALA A 35 13.41 -24.27 20.07
N ARG A 36 14.66 -23.94 19.75
CA ARG A 36 15.78 -24.90 19.74
C ARG A 36 16.36 -25.15 21.12
N TRP A 37 16.26 -24.19 22.05
CA TRP A 37 16.66 -24.32 23.44
C TRP A 37 15.67 -25.15 24.25
N ALA A 38 14.39 -25.05 23.90
CA ALA A 38 13.32 -25.82 24.57
C ALA A 38 13.60 -27.31 24.56
N GLY A 39 13.44 -27.96 25.75
CA GLY A 39 13.73 -29.35 25.95
C GLY A 39 12.75 -30.02 26.94
N PRO A 40 13.01 -31.26 27.35
CA PRO A 40 12.12 -32.02 28.26
C PRO A 40 11.91 -31.35 29.63
N ASP A 41 12.88 -30.50 30.02
CA ASP A 41 12.86 -29.82 31.34
C ASP A 41 12.21 -28.41 31.22
N THR A 42 11.86 -27.95 30.01
CA THR A 42 11.16 -26.69 29.82
C THR A 42 9.74 -26.79 30.32
N ARG A 43 9.29 -25.80 31.09
CA ARG A 43 7.95 -25.74 31.69
C ARG A 43 7.27 -24.45 31.31
N VAL A 44 5.98 -24.56 31.05
CA VAL A 44 5.09 -23.42 30.78
C VAL A 44 3.98 -23.39 31.83
N ASP A 45 3.42 -22.20 32.01
CA ASP A 45 2.22 -22.02 32.81
C ASP A 45 0.95 -22.44 32.03
N SER A 46 -0.23 -22.26 32.63
CA SER A 46 -1.52 -22.58 32.02
C SER A 46 -1.88 -21.73 30.81
N GLY A 47 -1.16 -20.61 30.54
CA GLY A 47 -1.29 -19.77 29.38
C GLY A 47 -0.26 -20.08 28.29
N GLY A 48 0.60 -21.08 28.50
CA GLY A 48 1.67 -21.44 27.57
C GLY A 48 2.92 -20.55 27.67
N GLY A 49 2.95 -19.59 28.59
CA GLY A 49 4.11 -18.76 28.91
C GLY A 49 5.19 -19.53 29.64
N LEU A 50 6.47 -19.12 29.52
CA LEU A 50 7.53 -19.70 30.35
C LEU A 50 7.28 -19.39 31.82
N VAL A 51 7.51 -20.39 32.71
CA VAL A 51 7.47 -20.17 34.15
C VAL A 51 8.58 -19.17 34.56
N GLU A 52 8.30 -18.31 35.55
CA GLU A 52 9.18 -17.23 36.00
C GLU A 52 10.61 -17.72 36.29
N GLU A 53 10.75 -18.88 36.89
CA GLU A 53 12.06 -19.48 37.24
C GLU A 53 12.95 -19.79 36.01
N GLN A 54 12.35 -19.86 34.82
CA GLN A 54 13.08 -20.19 33.58
C GLN A 54 13.34 -18.94 32.68
N LEU A 55 12.74 -17.79 32.97
CA LEU A 55 12.90 -16.56 32.17
C LEU A 55 14.36 -16.10 32.13
N ALA A 56 15.06 -16.14 33.26
CA ALA A 56 16.49 -15.77 33.31
C ALA A 56 17.37 -16.69 32.44
N ALA A 57 17.08 -17.98 32.41
CA ALA A 57 17.81 -18.94 31.57
C ALA A 57 17.48 -18.78 30.09
N ALA A 58 16.24 -18.43 29.76
CA ALA A 58 15.83 -18.09 28.40
C ALA A 58 16.52 -16.81 27.90
N ALA A 59 16.58 -15.77 28.71
CA ALA A 59 17.32 -14.52 28.42
C ALA A 59 18.83 -14.78 28.20
N GLU A 60 19.45 -15.67 29.03
CA GLU A 60 20.84 -16.09 28.82
C GLU A 60 20.99 -16.86 27.48
N ALA A 61 20.08 -17.77 27.17
CA ALA A 61 20.09 -18.51 25.89
C ALA A 61 19.96 -17.58 24.68
N LEU A 62 19.28 -16.45 24.81
CA LEU A 62 19.20 -15.40 23.79
C LEU A 62 20.44 -14.49 23.77
N GLY A 63 21.29 -14.52 24.82
CA GLY A 63 22.46 -13.64 24.97
C GLY A 63 22.07 -12.20 25.28
N LEU A 64 20.96 -12.00 25.96
CA LEU A 64 20.46 -10.71 26.40
C LEU A 64 21.12 -10.25 27.72
N THR A 65 21.54 -11.21 28.53
CA THR A 65 22.28 -10.95 29.77
C THR A 65 23.68 -10.43 29.47
N GLY A 66 24.03 -9.26 29.99
CA GLY A 66 25.38 -8.64 29.83
C GLY A 66 25.47 -7.51 28.79
N ARG A 67 24.37 -7.00 28.29
CA ARG A 67 24.32 -5.80 27.44
C ARG A 67 24.51 -4.48 28.19
N SER A 68 24.95 -4.53 29.47
CA SER A 68 25.24 -3.34 30.23
C SER A 68 26.23 -2.45 29.46
N ALA A 69 25.75 -1.27 29.00
CA ALA A 69 26.52 -0.08 28.63
C ALA A 69 27.46 -0.17 27.39
N GLU A 70 26.96 -0.50 26.21
CA GLU A 70 27.53 0.04 24.96
C GLU A 70 26.74 1.24 24.40
N GLY A 71 25.77 1.77 25.16
CA GLY A 71 25.12 3.06 24.92
C GLY A 71 25.99 4.19 25.44
N GLY A 72 26.14 5.26 24.62
CA GLY A 72 27.04 6.39 24.88
C GLY A 72 26.83 7.06 26.23
N ALA A 73 27.82 7.84 26.65
CA ALA A 73 28.05 8.43 27.96
C ALA A 73 26.97 9.41 28.49
N ASP A 74 25.76 9.41 28.01
CA ASP A 74 24.64 10.29 28.38
C ASP A 74 23.31 9.56 28.69
N ALA A 75 23.24 8.23 28.60
CA ALA A 75 22.09 7.48 29.08
C ALA A 75 22.18 7.31 30.60
N GLY A 76 21.12 7.69 31.34
CA GLY A 76 21.02 7.48 32.78
C GLY A 76 21.37 6.03 33.11
N ALA A 77 22.13 5.80 34.21
CA ALA A 77 22.64 4.48 34.57
C ALA A 77 21.45 3.56 34.89
N VAL A 78 21.00 2.75 33.88
CA VAL A 78 20.07 1.62 34.09
C VAL A 78 20.71 0.68 35.13
N THR A 79 19.97 0.32 36.13
CA THR A 79 20.51 -0.61 37.16
C THR A 79 20.63 -2.02 36.57
N ASP A 80 21.54 -2.85 37.12
CA ASP A 80 21.68 -4.25 36.71
C ASP A 80 20.37 -5.03 36.87
N ALA A 81 19.48 -4.61 37.76
CA ALA A 81 18.16 -5.21 37.98
C ALA A 81 17.18 -4.86 36.86
N GLU A 82 17.06 -3.59 36.50
CA GLU A 82 16.20 -3.13 35.37
C GLU A 82 16.64 -3.78 34.07
N ALA A 83 17.94 -3.86 33.78
CA ALA A 83 18.46 -4.54 32.59
C ALA A 83 18.14 -6.06 32.58
N ALA A 84 18.06 -6.70 33.77
CA ALA A 84 17.69 -8.09 33.88
C ALA A 84 16.18 -8.30 33.67
N GLU A 85 15.35 -7.39 34.15
CA GLU A 85 13.90 -7.41 33.93
C GLU A 85 13.56 -7.20 32.45
N GLU A 86 14.18 -6.23 31.78
CA GLU A 86 14.05 -5.99 30.34
C GLU A 86 14.46 -7.24 29.53
N ALA A 87 15.59 -7.87 29.85
CA ALA A 87 16.04 -9.09 29.19
C ALA A 87 15.06 -10.27 29.38
N GLN A 88 14.41 -10.37 30.53
CA GLN A 88 13.39 -11.38 30.79
C GLN A 88 12.09 -11.10 30.05
N ALA A 89 11.68 -9.83 29.97
CA ALA A 89 10.52 -9.42 29.17
C ALA A 89 10.72 -9.74 27.68
N GLU A 90 11.89 -9.39 27.10
CA GLU A 90 12.24 -9.75 25.72
C GLU A 90 12.24 -11.29 25.50
N ALA A 91 12.68 -12.06 26.49
CA ALA A 91 12.66 -13.52 26.41
C ALA A 91 11.22 -14.09 26.48
N SER A 92 10.37 -13.49 27.30
CA SER A 92 8.96 -13.85 27.42
C SER A 92 8.21 -13.56 26.10
N GLU A 93 8.43 -12.40 25.50
CA GLU A 93 7.86 -12.03 24.19
C GLU A 93 8.30 -13.01 23.10
N ALA A 94 9.60 -13.28 22.99
CA ALA A 94 10.14 -14.23 22.02
C ALA A 94 9.62 -15.67 22.22
N TRP A 95 9.33 -16.06 23.45
CA TRP A 95 8.72 -17.35 23.76
C TRP A 95 7.27 -17.40 23.30
N ARG A 96 6.45 -16.39 23.61
CA ARG A 96 5.08 -16.28 23.11
C ARG A 96 5.05 -16.39 21.59
N ALA A 97 5.88 -15.60 20.90
CA ALA A 97 6.00 -15.70 19.46
C ALA A 97 6.39 -17.12 18.98
N ALA A 98 7.23 -17.85 19.71
CA ALA A 98 7.58 -19.22 19.36
C ALA A 98 6.39 -20.20 19.50
N VAL A 99 5.51 -19.99 20.47
CA VAL A 99 4.29 -20.77 20.67
C VAL A 99 3.25 -20.41 19.62
N ASP A 100 2.97 -19.12 19.42
CA ASP A 100 1.93 -18.61 18.51
C ASP A 100 2.22 -18.98 17.05
N THR A 101 3.51 -19.00 16.67
CA THR A 101 3.95 -19.39 15.31
C THR A 101 4.13 -20.90 15.14
N GLY A 102 3.84 -21.72 16.15
CA GLY A 102 4.02 -23.16 16.10
C GLY A 102 5.48 -23.62 15.96
N LEU A 103 6.45 -22.78 16.36
CA LEU A 103 7.85 -23.20 16.52
C LEU A 103 8.04 -24.04 17.78
N VAL A 104 7.19 -23.84 18.77
CA VAL A 104 7.04 -24.64 19.98
C VAL A 104 5.60 -25.08 20.09
N GLU A 105 5.39 -26.33 20.48
CA GLU A 105 4.06 -26.91 20.74
C GLU A 105 3.93 -27.27 22.23
N VAL A 106 2.87 -26.77 22.84
CA VAL A 106 2.49 -27.13 24.20
C VAL A 106 1.76 -28.47 24.14
N LEU A 107 2.30 -29.50 24.80
CA LEU A 107 1.75 -30.85 24.77
C LEU A 107 0.68 -31.07 25.82
N ASP A 108 0.88 -30.53 27.01
CA ASP A 108 -0.01 -30.66 28.15
C ASP A 108 0.05 -29.35 28.97
N GLU A 109 -1.05 -28.64 29.02
CA GLU A 109 -1.17 -27.36 29.73
C GLU A 109 -1.17 -27.59 31.27
N GLU A 110 -1.64 -28.72 31.77
CA GLU A 110 -1.65 -29.03 33.22
C GLU A 110 -0.25 -29.39 33.72
N GLU A 111 0.51 -30.18 32.92
CA GLU A 111 1.89 -30.57 33.24
C GLU A 111 2.91 -29.52 32.77
N GLY A 112 2.49 -28.55 31.95
CA GLY A 112 3.33 -27.49 31.40
C GLY A 112 4.45 -28.00 30.52
N THR A 113 4.22 -29.07 29.74
CA THR A 113 5.25 -29.73 28.92
C THR A 113 5.20 -29.26 27.47
N VAL A 114 6.36 -29.11 26.85
CA VAL A 114 6.51 -28.61 25.48
C VAL A 114 7.39 -29.50 24.62
N ARG A 115 7.28 -29.33 23.29
CA ARG A 115 8.19 -29.91 22.30
C ARG A 115 8.49 -28.89 21.19
N ALA A 116 9.53 -29.17 20.39
CA ALA A 116 9.74 -28.45 19.15
C ALA A 116 8.55 -28.66 18.20
N GLY A 117 7.97 -27.59 17.70
CA GLY A 117 6.85 -27.61 16.77
C GLY A 117 7.30 -27.91 15.32
N ASP A 118 6.35 -28.28 14.49
CA ASP A 118 6.62 -28.68 13.10
C ASP A 118 7.18 -27.51 12.26
N ASN A 119 6.75 -26.27 12.55
CA ASN A 119 7.20 -25.07 11.85
C ASN A 119 8.68 -24.75 12.07
N LEU A 120 9.31 -25.23 13.14
CA LEU A 120 10.73 -25.01 13.39
C LEU A 120 11.62 -25.57 12.28
N ALA A 121 11.24 -26.72 11.71
CA ALA A 121 11.99 -27.31 10.59
C ALA A 121 11.85 -26.49 9.30
N LEU A 122 10.70 -25.83 9.08
CA LEU A 122 10.43 -25.02 7.90
C LEU A 122 11.31 -23.77 7.83
N LEU A 123 11.74 -23.21 8.97
CA LEU A 123 12.67 -22.06 8.96
C LEU A 123 14.03 -22.38 8.32
N THR A 124 14.41 -23.66 8.21
CA THR A 124 15.70 -24.07 7.62
C THR A 124 15.58 -24.86 6.33
N SER A 125 14.47 -25.52 6.11
CA SER A 125 14.28 -26.43 4.97
C SER A 125 13.02 -26.12 4.16
N GLY A 126 12.19 -25.19 4.61
CA GLY A 126 10.97 -24.77 3.92
C GLY A 126 11.25 -23.88 2.71
N SER A 127 10.22 -23.69 1.90
CA SER A 127 10.20 -22.71 0.82
C SER A 127 10.13 -21.28 1.38
N PRO A 128 10.52 -20.25 0.59
CA PRO A 128 10.33 -18.86 1.00
C PRO A 128 8.89 -18.54 1.43
N ALA A 129 7.88 -19.08 0.74
CA ALA A 129 6.49 -18.87 1.08
C ALA A 129 6.10 -19.45 2.45
N GLU A 130 6.63 -20.63 2.81
CA GLU A 130 6.39 -21.23 4.14
C GLU A 130 7.04 -20.40 5.27
N VAL A 131 8.24 -19.87 5.03
CA VAL A 131 8.91 -18.96 6.00
C VAL A 131 8.12 -17.67 6.18
N LEU A 132 7.64 -17.10 5.09
CA LEU A 132 6.85 -15.85 5.11
C LEU A 132 5.50 -16.08 5.80
N HIS A 133 4.90 -17.24 5.67
CA HIS A 133 3.67 -17.57 6.39
C HIS A 133 3.88 -17.59 7.91
N ILE A 134 4.95 -18.24 8.37
CA ILE A 134 5.32 -18.23 9.79
C ILE A 134 5.58 -16.80 10.31
N TRP A 135 6.21 -15.98 9.48
CA TRP A 135 6.43 -14.58 9.84
C TRP A 135 5.13 -13.78 9.89
N LEU A 136 4.17 -14.02 8.98
CA LEU A 136 2.84 -13.40 9.04
C LEU A 136 2.09 -13.76 10.31
N ASP A 137 2.16 -15.02 10.75
CA ASP A 137 1.57 -15.46 12.03
C ASP A 137 2.19 -14.68 13.21
N ALA A 138 3.53 -14.50 13.20
CA ALA A 138 4.22 -13.69 14.21
C ALA A 138 3.81 -12.22 14.18
N LEU A 139 3.63 -11.66 12.99
CA LEU A 139 3.17 -10.28 12.82
C LEU A 139 1.74 -10.10 13.33
N ASP A 140 0.84 -11.04 13.02
CA ASP A 140 -0.55 -10.97 13.46
C ASP A 140 -0.65 -11.07 15.00
N ALA A 141 0.15 -11.93 15.62
CA ALA A 141 0.25 -11.99 17.08
C ALA A 141 0.75 -10.67 17.68
N ALA A 142 1.82 -10.10 17.12
CA ALA A 142 2.36 -8.81 17.59
C ALA A 142 1.39 -7.64 17.40
N ILE A 143 0.60 -7.60 16.33
CA ILE A 143 -0.46 -6.59 16.12
C ILE A 143 -1.56 -6.77 17.17
N ALA A 144 -1.94 -8.00 17.49
CA ALA A 144 -2.90 -8.25 18.54
C ALA A 144 -2.37 -7.79 19.91
N ASP A 145 -1.13 -8.09 20.24
CA ASP A 145 -0.47 -7.63 21.47
C ASP A 145 -0.40 -6.10 21.54
N ALA A 146 -0.01 -5.44 20.44
CA ALA A 146 0.05 -3.98 20.36
C ALA A 146 -1.32 -3.27 20.48
N SER A 147 -2.42 -4.02 20.35
CA SER A 147 -3.79 -3.53 20.55
C SER A 147 -4.28 -3.66 21.99
N VAL A 148 -3.47 -4.26 22.87
CA VAL A 148 -3.77 -4.37 24.31
C VAL A 148 -3.04 -3.23 25.03
N PRO A 149 -3.70 -2.48 25.94
CA PRO A 149 -3.03 -1.46 26.73
C PRO A 149 -1.96 -2.08 27.63
N ASP A 150 -0.91 -1.33 27.91
CA ASP A 150 0.04 -1.70 28.94
C ASP A 150 -0.66 -1.63 30.30
N PHE A 151 -0.67 -2.76 31.00
CA PHE A 151 -1.26 -2.89 32.34
C PHE A 151 -0.22 -2.73 33.46
N ASP A 152 1.04 -2.45 33.15
CA ASP A 152 2.10 -2.31 34.16
C ASP A 152 1.78 -1.18 35.14
N ASP A 153 1.27 -0.04 34.68
CA ASP A 153 0.77 1.04 35.53
C ASP A 153 -0.41 0.61 36.43
N LEU A 154 -1.22 -0.35 35.99
CA LEU A 154 -2.34 -0.90 36.76
C LEU A 154 -1.87 -1.93 37.76
N MET A 155 -0.82 -2.67 37.49
CA MET A 155 -0.21 -3.61 38.42
C MET A 155 0.42 -2.89 39.60
N ASP A 156 1.07 -1.73 39.38
CA ASP A 156 1.61 -0.87 40.43
C ASP A 156 0.51 -0.38 41.39
N VAL A 157 -0.68 -0.04 40.89
CA VAL A 157 -1.84 0.29 41.71
C VAL A 157 -2.34 -0.91 42.54
N MET A 158 -2.25 -2.14 42.01
CA MET A 158 -2.59 -3.38 42.74
C MET A 158 -1.59 -3.67 43.85
N ASP A 159 -0.28 -3.48 43.59
CA ASP A 159 0.78 -3.71 44.59
C ASP A 159 0.69 -2.71 45.75
N GLU A 160 0.20 -1.51 45.51
CA GLU A 160 -0.13 -0.52 46.55
C GLU A 160 -1.43 -0.83 47.34
N GLY A 161 -2.09 -1.93 47.02
CA GLY A 161 -3.32 -2.40 47.73
C GLY A 161 -4.61 -1.71 47.26
N GLY A 162 -4.60 -1.13 46.08
CA GLY A 162 -5.77 -0.60 45.40
C GLY A 162 -6.64 -1.69 44.77
N GLU A 163 -7.96 -1.50 44.72
CA GLU A 163 -8.87 -2.31 43.88
C GLU A 163 -8.97 -1.64 42.51
N ILE A 164 -8.61 -2.39 41.45
CA ILE A 164 -8.83 -1.93 40.07
C ILE A 164 -10.25 -2.23 39.67
N ASP A 165 -11.01 -1.19 39.37
CA ASP A 165 -12.30 -1.33 38.72
C ASP A 165 -12.10 -1.38 37.20
N PHE A 166 -11.91 -2.58 36.65
CA PHE A 166 -11.79 -2.81 35.20
C PHE A 166 -12.98 -2.26 34.39
N SER A 167 -14.14 -2.03 35.04
CA SER A 167 -15.28 -1.40 34.37
C SER A 167 -15.15 0.12 34.27
N SER A 168 -14.20 0.73 34.97
CA SER A 168 -13.89 2.16 34.88
C SER A 168 -12.77 2.47 33.89
N LEU A 169 -12.10 1.46 33.37
CA LEU A 169 -11.15 1.60 32.26
C LEU A 169 -11.96 1.92 31.00
N ASP A 170 -11.78 3.11 30.47
CA ASP A 170 -12.39 3.54 29.20
C ASP A 170 -11.63 2.91 28.01
N TRP A 171 -11.48 1.57 28.07
CA TRP A 171 -10.78 0.77 27.05
C TRP A 171 -11.73 -0.16 26.33
N ASP A 172 -11.80 0.00 25.02
CA ASP A 172 -12.55 -0.86 24.12
C ASP A 172 -11.56 -1.62 23.21
N PRO A 173 -11.36 -2.94 23.40
CA PRO A 173 -10.45 -3.74 22.59
C PRO A 173 -10.72 -3.64 21.10
N GLN A 174 -11.98 -3.51 20.69
CA GLN A 174 -12.35 -3.42 19.30
C GLN A 174 -11.94 -2.04 18.74
N ALA A 175 -12.18 -0.96 19.47
CA ALA A 175 -11.78 0.38 19.06
C ALA A 175 -10.25 0.52 18.97
N GLU A 176 -9.50 -0.15 19.87
CA GLU A 176 -8.05 -0.20 19.82
C GLU A 176 -7.54 -0.91 18.55
N ALA A 177 -8.08 -2.08 18.27
CA ALA A 177 -7.72 -2.83 17.07
C ALA A 177 -8.07 -2.05 15.79
N GLU A 178 -9.28 -1.47 15.71
CA GLU A 178 -9.72 -0.66 14.56
C GLU A 178 -8.83 0.59 14.38
N PHE A 179 -8.39 1.23 15.47
CA PHE A 179 -7.47 2.35 15.41
C PHE A 179 -6.12 1.93 14.81
N LEU A 180 -5.49 0.88 15.35
CA LEU A 180 -4.19 0.41 14.86
C LEU A 180 -4.27 -0.09 13.41
N GLU A 181 -5.33 -0.80 13.04
CA GLU A 181 -5.57 -1.20 11.64
C GLU A 181 -5.69 0.02 10.71
N GLY A 182 -6.42 1.05 11.13
CA GLY A 182 -6.52 2.32 10.39
C GLY A 182 -5.19 3.01 10.21
N VAL A 183 -4.36 3.05 11.26
CA VAL A 183 -2.99 3.59 11.22
C VAL A 183 -2.12 2.81 10.24
N LEU A 184 -2.11 1.49 10.32
CA LEU A 184 -1.30 0.63 9.44
C LEU A 184 -1.74 0.73 7.98
N ALA A 185 -3.06 0.83 7.73
CA ALA A 185 -3.59 1.06 6.39
C ALA A 185 -3.16 2.44 5.83
N ASN A 186 -3.21 3.51 6.64
CA ASN A 186 -2.74 4.83 6.23
C ASN A 186 -1.22 4.86 6.00
N LEU A 187 -0.44 4.18 6.84
CA LEU A 187 1.01 4.04 6.66
C LEU A 187 1.32 3.31 5.34
N TYR A 188 0.56 2.26 5.00
CA TYR A 188 0.67 1.59 3.71
C TYR A 188 0.39 2.55 2.55
N LEU A 189 -0.70 3.32 2.60
CA LEU A 189 -1.07 4.27 1.55
C LEU A 189 -0.03 5.38 1.38
N LEU A 190 0.47 5.95 2.47
CA LEU A 190 1.52 6.98 2.45
C LEU A 190 2.83 6.45 1.86
N THR A 191 3.15 5.18 2.12
CA THR A 191 4.34 4.53 1.55
C THR A 191 4.18 4.17 0.07
N ALA A 192 2.95 3.84 -0.35
CA ALA A 192 2.62 3.47 -1.72
C ALA A 192 2.37 4.68 -2.65
N ASP A 193 2.33 5.92 -2.12
CA ASP A 193 2.13 7.13 -2.93
C ASP A 193 3.37 7.41 -3.80
N GLU A 194 3.22 7.36 -5.12
CA GLU A 194 4.29 7.66 -6.10
C GLU A 194 4.87 9.08 -5.98
N ARG A 195 4.17 10.00 -5.31
CA ARG A 195 4.61 11.38 -5.09
C ARG A 195 5.58 11.51 -3.93
N ALA A 196 5.54 10.58 -2.98
CA ALA A 196 6.47 10.53 -1.87
C ALA A 196 7.81 9.93 -2.33
N PRO A 197 8.96 10.38 -1.79
CA PRO A 197 10.22 9.69 -2.01
C PRO A 197 10.13 8.23 -1.53
N GLU A 198 10.68 7.30 -2.32
CA GLU A 198 10.67 5.89 -1.98
C GLU A 198 11.31 5.66 -0.59
N GLY A 199 10.58 5.00 0.31
CA GLY A 199 11.04 4.72 1.66
C GLY A 199 11.20 5.94 2.56
N ALA A 200 10.49 7.04 2.29
CA ALA A 200 10.49 8.20 3.17
C ALA A 200 9.91 7.84 4.56
N PRO A 201 10.56 8.28 5.66
CA PRO A 201 9.99 8.11 6.98
C PRO A 201 8.74 8.98 7.15
N VAL A 202 7.75 8.47 7.87
CA VAL A 202 6.52 9.18 8.22
C VAL A 202 6.62 9.63 9.67
N PRO A 203 6.53 10.94 9.98
CA PRO A 203 6.48 11.42 11.36
C PRO A 203 5.23 10.92 12.09
N LEU A 204 5.36 10.48 13.35
CA LEU A 204 4.22 10.02 14.15
C LEU A 204 3.11 11.05 14.28
N PRO A 205 3.35 12.36 14.45
CA PRO A 205 2.28 13.35 14.45
C PRO A 205 1.46 13.37 13.17
N ALA A 206 2.11 13.22 12.01
CA ALA A 206 1.43 13.18 10.72
C ALA A 206 0.59 11.90 10.55
N LEU A 207 1.11 10.77 11.03
CA LEU A 207 0.41 9.49 11.02
C LEU A 207 -0.79 9.51 11.96
N ALA A 208 -0.65 10.02 13.19
CA ALA A 208 -1.73 10.20 14.15
C ALA A 208 -2.82 11.13 13.59
N ALA A 209 -2.43 12.27 13.04
CA ALA A 209 -3.36 13.21 12.43
C ALA A 209 -4.15 12.59 11.26
N SER A 210 -3.56 11.68 10.50
CA SER A 210 -4.23 11.02 9.36
C SER A 210 -5.40 10.12 9.76
N VAL A 211 -5.47 9.72 11.04
CA VAL A 211 -6.56 8.89 11.60
C VAL A 211 -7.54 9.73 12.43
N VAL A 212 -7.01 10.68 13.20
CA VAL A 212 -7.80 11.49 14.13
C VAL A 212 -8.54 12.64 13.42
N VAL A 213 -7.88 13.30 12.45
CA VAL A 213 -8.45 14.47 11.77
C VAL A 213 -9.21 14.06 10.52
N PRO A 214 -10.53 14.33 10.42
CA PRO A 214 -11.30 14.04 9.21
C PRO A 214 -10.75 14.80 7.99
N SER A 215 -10.72 14.17 6.83
CA SER A 215 -10.12 14.68 5.59
C SER A 215 -10.80 15.94 5.03
N ASP A 216 -12.01 16.28 5.49
CA ASP A 216 -12.78 17.47 5.11
C ASP A 216 -12.52 18.68 6.03
N VAL A 217 -11.72 18.52 7.09
CA VAL A 217 -11.36 19.58 8.04
C VAL A 217 -10.09 20.28 7.56
N ALA A 218 -10.20 21.54 7.15
CA ALA A 218 -9.06 22.34 6.67
C ALA A 218 -8.18 22.88 7.81
N GLU A 219 -8.76 23.20 8.97
CA GLU A 219 -8.05 23.71 10.15
C GLU A 219 -8.48 22.89 11.37
N PRO A 220 -7.62 22.04 11.95
CA PRO A 220 -7.92 21.28 13.16
C PRO A 220 -8.18 22.21 14.35
N THR A 221 -9.11 21.82 15.23
CA THR A 221 -9.38 22.52 16.49
C THR A 221 -8.34 22.15 17.56
N ASP A 222 -8.22 22.97 18.62
CA ASP A 222 -7.32 22.67 19.75
C ASP A 222 -7.60 21.30 20.37
N ALA A 223 -8.88 20.91 20.49
CA ALA A 223 -9.28 19.59 20.99
C ALA A 223 -8.82 18.44 20.07
N MET A 224 -8.87 18.62 18.74
CA MET A 224 -8.33 17.63 17.80
C MET A 224 -6.80 17.54 17.90
N MET A 225 -6.12 18.65 18.15
CA MET A 225 -4.66 18.63 18.31
C MET A 225 -4.24 17.92 19.62
N GLU A 226 -5.03 18.05 20.69
CA GLU A 226 -4.82 17.30 21.93
C GLU A 226 -5.03 15.79 21.69
N GLU A 227 -6.06 15.43 20.95
CA GLU A 227 -6.32 14.03 20.54
C GLU A 227 -5.21 13.46 19.65
N VAL A 228 -4.66 14.25 18.71
CA VAL A 228 -3.49 13.87 17.90
C VAL A 228 -2.27 13.61 18.78
N SER A 229 -2.04 14.44 19.81
CA SER A 229 -0.92 14.26 20.73
C SER A 229 -1.06 12.97 21.54
N THR A 230 -2.25 12.67 22.04
CA THR A 230 -2.58 11.41 22.73
C THR A 230 -2.37 10.20 21.81
N ALA A 231 -2.89 10.28 20.58
CA ALA A 231 -2.73 9.23 19.57
C ALA A 231 -1.25 9.01 19.20
N MET A 232 -0.44 10.08 19.14
CA MET A 232 0.99 9.98 18.85
C MET A 232 1.74 9.18 19.93
N MET A 233 1.48 9.45 21.21
CA MET A 233 2.10 8.70 22.30
C MET A 233 1.71 7.22 22.27
N ARG A 234 0.42 6.96 22.07
CA ARG A 234 -0.08 5.59 21.89
C ARG A 234 0.59 4.87 20.71
N LEU A 235 0.84 5.56 19.61
CA LEU A 235 1.57 5.00 18.48
C LEU A 235 3.03 4.72 18.80
N ASP A 236 3.67 5.57 19.64
CA ASP A 236 5.06 5.32 20.09
C ASP A 236 5.14 3.96 20.80
N ASP A 237 4.23 3.68 21.75
CA ASP A 237 4.17 2.41 22.48
C ASP A 237 3.86 1.24 21.54
N GLN A 238 2.86 1.37 20.68
CA GLN A 238 2.48 0.34 19.70
C GLN A 238 3.62 0.00 18.73
N PHE A 239 4.35 0.99 18.20
CA PHE A 239 5.46 0.72 17.30
C PHE A 239 6.69 0.17 18.01
N ARG A 240 6.88 0.39 19.33
CA ARG A 240 7.90 -0.32 20.12
C ARG A 240 7.65 -1.82 20.13
N ILE A 241 6.39 -2.25 20.29
CA ILE A 241 5.97 -3.66 20.23
C ILE A 241 6.12 -4.22 18.81
N LEU A 242 5.81 -3.46 17.78
CA LEU A 242 5.85 -3.90 16.39
C LEU A 242 7.25 -3.91 15.77
N ALA A 243 8.17 -3.07 16.22
CA ALA A 243 9.51 -2.93 15.64
C ALA A 243 10.30 -4.26 15.59
N PRO A 244 10.29 -5.13 16.62
CA PRO A 244 11.00 -6.42 16.59
C PRO A 244 10.51 -7.38 15.50
N THR A 245 9.30 -7.21 14.97
CA THR A 245 8.78 -8.01 13.85
C THR A 245 9.46 -7.69 12.53
N GLY A 246 10.12 -6.52 12.43
CA GLY A 246 10.65 -6.00 11.18
C GLY A 246 9.59 -5.37 10.26
N LEU A 247 8.38 -5.10 10.78
CA LEU A 247 7.34 -4.37 10.06
C LEU A 247 7.81 -3.00 9.61
N ALA A 248 8.47 -2.29 10.51
CA ALA A 248 8.94 -0.93 10.27
C ALA A 248 10.30 -0.67 10.95
N ASP A 249 11.08 0.22 10.33
CA ASP A 249 12.17 0.92 11.02
C ASP A 249 11.51 2.04 11.84
N PHE A 250 11.63 1.95 13.13
CA PHE A 250 11.02 2.89 14.06
C PHE A 250 12.06 3.62 14.88
N ARG A 251 11.89 4.95 15.03
CA ARG A 251 12.62 5.79 15.95
C ARG A 251 11.60 6.41 16.92
N PRO A 252 11.71 6.15 18.22
CA PRO A 252 10.75 6.63 19.20
C PRO A 252 10.81 8.15 19.39
N VAL A 253 9.82 8.67 20.10
CA VAL A 253 9.77 10.06 20.57
C VAL A 253 10.97 10.33 21.47
N ASP A 254 11.58 11.51 21.32
CA ASP A 254 12.69 11.96 22.16
C ASP A 254 12.20 12.18 23.60
N GLU A 255 12.77 11.44 24.55
CA GLU A 255 12.40 11.50 25.98
C GLU A 255 12.51 12.91 26.58
N SER A 256 13.39 13.77 26.03
CA SER A 256 13.48 15.14 26.46
C SER A 256 12.22 15.96 26.23
N LEU A 257 11.39 15.59 25.27
CA LEU A 257 10.09 16.23 25.00
C LEU A 257 9.02 15.83 26.00
N LEU A 258 9.14 14.65 26.62
CA LEU A 258 8.20 14.14 27.63
C LEU A 258 8.38 14.86 28.98
N ILE A 259 9.57 15.41 29.24
CA ILE A 259 9.90 16.09 30.50
C ILE A 259 9.47 17.56 30.50
N GLU A 260 9.29 18.17 29.32
CA GLU A 260 8.80 19.54 29.19
C GLU A 260 7.25 19.55 29.18
N GLU A 261 6.63 19.48 30.38
CA GLU A 261 5.18 19.65 30.55
C GLU A 261 4.71 20.97 29.91
N GLY A 262 3.98 20.89 28.81
CA GLY A 262 3.16 21.98 28.28
C GLY A 262 3.55 22.59 26.93
N GLN A 263 4.43 22.01 26.16
CA GLN A 263 4.60 22.41 24.75
C GLN A 263 3.68 21.57 23.87
N ALA A 264 2.72 22.25 23.22
CA ALA A 264 1.87 21.63 22.21
C ALA A 264 2.73 21.10 21.05
N ALA A 265 2.27 20.00 20.43
CA ALA A 265 2.84 19.47 19.18
C ALA A 265 3.08 20.60 18.15
N PRO A 266 4.07 20.48 17.25
CA PRO A 266 4.41 21.51 16.30
C PRO A 266 3.18 21.91 15.46
N GLN A 267 2.83 23.19 15.54
CA GLN A 267 1.60 23.72 14.93
C GLN A 267 1.79 24.28 13.53
N THR A 268 3.01 24.24 12.96
CA THR A 268 3.25 24.91 11.68
C THR A 268 4.03 24.04 10.68
N PRO A 269 3.68 24.15 9.37
CA PRO A 269 4.40 23.49 8.28
C PRO A 269 5.84 24.01 8.07
N ASP A 270 6.30 24.96 8.86
CA ASP A 270 7.61 25.64 8.75
C ASP A 270 8.69 25.03 9.66
N ASP A 271 8.37 23.99 10.46
CA ASP A 271 9.37 23.31 11.27
C ASP A 271 10.34 22.56 10.35
N GLU A 272 11.65 22.72 10.62
CA GLU A 272 12.71 22.04 9.87
C GLU A 272 12.50 20.50 9.98
N PRO A 273 12.80 19.71 8.94
CA PRO A 273 12.62 18.25 8.98
C PRO A 273 13.30 17.56 10.18
N GLU A 274 14.40 18.11 10.66
CA GLU A 274 15.14 17.61 11.83
C GLU A 274 14.35 17.79 13.15
N ASP A 275 13.52 18.83 13.26
CA ASP A 275 12.67 19.03 14.43
C ASP A 275 11.51 18.03 14.48
N LEU A 276 10.95 17.66 13.31
CA LEU A 276 9.89 16.66 13.23
C LEU A 276 10.35 15.25 13.62
N GLU A 277 11.62 14.90 13.37
CA GLU A 277 12.18 13.60 13.75
C GLU A 277 12.23 13.38 15.27
N ARG A 278 12.22 14.43 16.07
CA ARG A 278 12.19 14.34 17.54
C ARG A 278 10.86 13.83 18.08
N TYR A 279 9.78 13.96 17.31
CA TYR A 279 8.45 13.46 17.69
C TYR A 279 8.20 12.01 17.25
N GLY A 280 9.26 11.28 16.92
CA GLY A 280 9.20 9.91 16.45
C GLY A 280 8.92 9.80 14.97
N VAL A 281 9.52 8.81 14.33
CA VAL A 281 9.33 8.51 12.92
C VAL A 281 9.21 7.02 12.68
N VAL A 282 8.37 6.65 11.73
CA VAL A 282 8.17 5.27 11.29
C VAL A 282 8.37 5.17 9.79
N ARG A 283 9.04 4.11 9.34
CA ARG A 283 9.24 3.79 7.93
C ARG A 283 8.95 2.32 7.69
N LEU A 284 7.96 2.00 6.85
CA LEU A 284 7.72 0.61 6.47
C LEU A 284 8.95 0.00 5.81
N THR A 285 9.31 -1.19 6.26
CA THR A 285 10.29 -2.01 5.54
C THR A 285 9.65 -2.68 4.32
N PRO A 286 10.42 -3.19 3.35
CA PRO A 286 9.87 -4.03 2.29
C PRO A 286 9.11 -5.26 2.82
N LEU A 287 9.56 -5.83 3.93
CA LEU A 287 8.91 -6.95 4.61
C LEU A 287 7.58 -6.50 5.24
N GLY A 288 7.56 -5.34 5.91
CA GLY A 288 6.32 -4.76 6.45
C GLY A 288 5.30 -4.41 5.37
N LEU A 289 5.78 -3.87 4.24
CA LEU A 289 4.90 -3.60 3.10
C LEU A 289 4.27 -4.89 2.54
N TYR A 290 5.03 -5.99 2.48
CA TYR A 290 4.51 -7.31 2.15
C TYR A 290 3.46 -7.79 3.16
N GLY A 291 3.72 -7.67 4.47
CA GLY A 291 2.79 -8.10 5.52
C GLY A 291 1.48 -7.32 5.51
N LEU A 292 1.54 -5.98 5.44
CA LEU A 292 0.33 -5.16 5.36
C LEU A 292 -0.47 -5.43 4.07
N ARG A 293 0.23 -5.64 2.95
CA ARG A 293 -0.44 -6.04 1.71
C ARG A 293 -1.18 -7.38 1.87
N ALA A 294 -0.57 -8.38 2.50
CA ALA A 294 -1.21 -9.67 2.74
C ALA A 294 -2.49 -9.50 3.57
N ARG A 295 -2.44 -8.75 4.66
CA ARG A 295 -3.62 -8.43 5.50
C ARG A 295 -4.71 -7.70 4.73
N LEU A 296 -4.36 -6.72 3.89
CA LEU A 296 -5.32 -6.00 3.05
C LEU A 296 -6.00 -6.92 2.03
N LEU A 297 -5.26 -7.86 1.43
CA LEU A 297 -5.81 -8.87 0.53
C LEU A 297 -6.78 -9.82 1.27
N ASP A 298 -6.44 -10.27 2.47
CA ASP A 298 -7.29 -11.12 3.31
C ASP A 298 -8.57 -10.39 3.76
N ALA A 299 -8.48 -9.08 4.00
CA ALA A 299 -9.62 -8.21 4.27
C ALA A 299 -10.46 -7.92 3.01
N GLY A 300 -10.05 -8.42 1.83
CA GLY A 300 -10.80 -8.31 0.56
C GLY A 300 -10.52 -7.03 -0.23
N TYR A 301 -9.50 -6.25 0.12
CA TYR A 301 -9.06 -5.10 -0.68
C TYR A 301 -8.23 -5.55 -1.88
N ALA A 302 -8.35 -4.83 -3.00
CA ALA A 302 -7.48 -5.02 -4.14
C ALA A 302 -6.16 -4.27 -3.91
N ALA A 303 -5.14 -4.96 -3.42
CA ALA A 303 -3.80 -4.43 -3.14
C ALA A 303 -2.77 -5.04 -4.12
N PRO A 304 -2.60 -4.48 -5.33
CA PRO A 304 -1.70 -5.04 -6.35
C PRO A 304 -0.22 -4.83 -5.98
N ALA A 305 0.63 -5.70 -6.52
CA ALA A 305 2.07 -5.50 -6.53
C ALA A 305 2.60 -5.46 -7.97
N LEU A 306 3.67 -4.71 -8.20
CA LEU A 306 4.34 -4.66 -9.49
C LEU A 306 4.88 -6.05 -9.85
N GLY A 307 4.50 -6.53 -11.03
CA GLY A 307 4.80 -7.86 -11.52
C GLY A 307 3.64 -8.86 -11.43
N ASP A 308 2.55 -8.52 -10.74
CA ASP A 308 1.35 -9.38 -10.64
C ASP A 308 0.73 -9.64 -12.02
N LEU A 309 0.87 -8.73 -12.96
CA LEU A 309 0.34 -8.82 -14.32
C LEU A 309 1.37 -9.36 -15.34
N ALA A 310 2.63 -9.47 -14.97
CA ALA A 310 3.71 -9.85 -15.90
C ALA A 310 3.50 -11.21 -16.60
N GLY A 311 2.82 -12.15 -15.94
CA GLY A 311 2.45 -13.47 -16.49
C GLY A 311 1.04 -13.56 -17.07
N LYS A 312 0.25 -12.48 -17.02
CA LYS A 312 -1.15 -12.44 -17.49
C LYS A 312 -1.23 -12.08 -18.97
N GLY A 313 -2.43 -12.15 -19.57
CA GLY A 313 -2.69 -11.66 -20.93
C GLY A 313 -2.64 -10.12 -21.03
N ALA A 314 -2.57 -9.60 -22.26
CA ALA A 314 -2.58 -8.16 -22.49
C ALA A 314 -3.90 -7.49 -22.06
N ASP A 315 -5.00 -8.21 -22.10
CA ASP A 315 -6.29 -7.78 -21.56
C ASP A 315 -6.20 -7.45 -20.06
N ALA A 316 -5.67 -8.39 -19.28
CA ALA A 316 -5.45 -8.18 -17.85
C ALA A 316 -4.43 -7.05 -17.56
N LEU A 317 -3.40 -6.89 -18.40
CA LEU A 317 -2.44 -5.79 -18.27
C LEU A 317 -3.14 -4.44 -18.48
N LEU A 318 -3.85 -4.29 -19.61
CA LEU A 318 -4.49 -3.01 -19.97
C LEU A 318 -5.60 -2.62 -19.00
N ASP A 319 -6.39 -3.59 -18.53
CA ASP A 319 -7.45 -3.35 -17.53
C ASP A 319 -6.85 -3.06 -16.14
N GLY A 320 -5.83 -3.80 -15.72
CA GLY A 320 -5.23 -3.65 -14.40
C GLY A 320 -4.46 -2.34 -14.23
N THR A 321 -3.75 -1.90 -15.27
CA THR A 321 -2.95 -0.66 -15.21
C THR A 321 -3.77 0.63 -15.28
N VAL A 322 -5.06 0.57 -15.55
CA VAL A 322 -5.97 1.73 -15.56
C VAL A 322 -5.94 2.52 -14.24
N HIS A 323 -5.78 1.81 -13.12
CA HIS A 323 -5.79 2.41 -11.78
C HIS A 323 -4.39 2.68 -11.23
N TYR A 324 -3.33 2.42 -12.02
CA TYR A 324 -1.96 2.65 -11.59
C TYR A 324 -1.53 4.08 -11.92
N GLY A 325 -0.68 4.64 -11.06
CA GLY A 325 0.03 5.87 -11.43
C GLY A 325 0.96 5.66 -12.64
N PRO A 326 1.38 6.73 -13.31
CA PRO A 326 2.16 6.61 -14.56
C PRO A 326 3.46 5.82 -14.44
N LEU A 327 4.16 5.93 -13.31
CA LEU A 327 5.42 5.23 -13.08
C LEU A 327 5.19 3.73 -12.84
N ALA A 328 4.17 3.39 -12.06
CA ALA A 328 3.81 2.01 -11.78
C ALA A 328 3.25 1.31 -13.03
N ALA A 329 2.37 1.96 -13.79
CA ALA A 329 1.84 1.42 -15.05
C ALA A 329 2.96 1.12 -16.05
N ARG A 330 3.94 2.02 -16.15
CA ARG A 330 5.13 1.82 -16.97
C ARG A 330 5.97 0.63 -16.48
N ALA A 331 6.28 0.57 -15.18
CA ALA A 331 7.09 -0.49 -14.60
C ALA A 331 6.44 -1.87 -14.76
N GLU A 332 5.12 -1.98 -14.56
CA GLU A 332 4.37 -3.21 -14.79
C GLU A 332 4.42 -3.64 -16.26
N THR A 333 4.21 -2.68 -17.18
CA THR A 333 4.28 -2.93 -18.62
C THR A 333 5.68 -3.40 -19.04
N GLU A 334 6.75 -2.79 -18.53
CA GLU A 334 8.14 -3.21 -18.81
C GLU A 334 8.39 -4.65 -18.32
N GLN A 335 7.89 -5.04 -17.15
CA GLN A 335 7.99 -6.42 -16.66
C GLN A 335 7.17 -7.41 -17.50
N TRP A 336 6.01 -7.00 -17.97
CA TRP A 336 5.18 -7.79 -18.86
C TRP A 336 5.87 -8.01 -20.22
N LEU A 337 6.48 -6.96 -20.81
CA LEU A 337 7.22 -7.00 -22.06
C LEU A 337 8.50 -7.86 -21.96
N ALA A 338 9.19 -7.81 -20.82
CA ALA A 338 10.42 -8.58 -20.60
C ALA A 338 10.25 -10.10 -20.75
N ARG A 339 9.02 -10.60 -20.73
CA ARG A 339 8.70 -12.04 -20.87
C ARG A 339 8.18 -12.41 -22.27
N ARG A 340 8.20 -11.48 -23.23
CA ARG A 340 7.56 -11.64 -24.55
C ARG A 340 8.44 -11.16 -25.69
N GLU A 341 8.26 -11.77 -26.85
CA GLU A 341 8.84 -11.26 -28.08
C GLU A 341 8.13 -9.96 -28.49
N PRO A 342 8.85 -8.90 -28.87
CA PRO A 342 8.28 -7.56 -29.08
C PRO A 342 7.13 -7.52 -30.08
N LEU A 343 7.29 -8.16 -31.25
CA LEU A 343 6.23 -8.19 -32.29
C LEU A 343 4.99 -8.97 -31.82
N ALA A 344 5.18 -10.07 -31.07
CA ALA A 344 4.07 -10.84 -30.53
C ALA A 344 3.35 -10.04 -29.45
N ALA A 345 4.08 -9.36 -28.57
CA ALA A 345 3.55 -8.46 -27.56
C ALA A 345 2.71 -7.33 -28.19
N ALA A 346 3.22 -6.67 -29.23
CA ALA A 346 2.49 -5.62 -29.94
C ALA A 346 1.15 -6.11 -30.51
N ARG A 347 1.12 -7.33 -31.11
CA ARG A 347 -0.11 -7.93 -31.62
C ARG A 347 -1.10 -8.28 -30.51
N GLU A 348 -0.61 -8.78 -29.38
CA GLU A 348 -1.42 -9.12 -28.21
C GLU A 348 -2.04 -7.85 -27.59
N LEU A 349 -1.28 -6.78 -27.44
CA LEU A 349 -1.76 -5.47 -26.98
C LEU A 349 -2.84 -4.89 -27.89
N LEU A 350 -2.61 -4.89 -29.21
CA LEU A 350 -3.58 -4.41 -30.20
C LEU A 350 -4.86 -5.25 -30.20
N ALA A 351 -4.75 -6.57 -30.00
CA ALA A 351 -5.92 -7.43 -29.91
C ALA A 351 -6.76 -7.12 -28.67
N ALA A 352 -6.11 -6.92 -27.51
CA ALA A 352 -6.76 -6.59 -26.24
C ALA A 352 -7.39 -5.19 -26.22
N ALA A 353 -6.85 -4.25 -26.98
CA ALA A 353 -7.35 -2.88 -27.07
C ALA A 353 -8.68 -2.73 -27.84
N ARG A 354 -9.14 -3.79 -28.54
CA ARG A 354 -10.43 -3.80 -29.24
C ARG A 354 -11.59 -3.86 -28.27
N GLY A 355 -12.71 -3.30 -28.70
CA GLY A 355 -13.97 -3.39 -28.00
C GLY A 355 -14.76 -2.10 -28.05
N GLY A 356 -16.07 -2.21 -27.75
CA GLY A 356 -17.01 -1.10 -27.72
C GLY A 356 -17.62 -0.85 -26.34
N ASP A 357 -17.07 -1.46 -25.28
CA ASP A 357 -17.46 -1.22 -23.90
C ASP A 357 -16.97 0.12 -23.37
N ALA A 358 -17.43 0.51 -22.18
CA ALA A 358 -17.13 1.83 -21.59
C ALA A 358 -15.64 2.05 -21.36
N ASP A 359 -14.87 1.00 -21.05
CA ASP A 359 -13.44 1.07 -20.69
C ASP A 359 -12.52 0.97 -21.93
N ALA A 360 -13.07 0.60 -23.09
CA ALA A 360 -12.28 0.40 -24.31
C ALA A 360 -11.46 1.64 -24.74
N PRO A 361 -11.95 2.90 -24.66
CA PRO A 361 -11.14 4.08 -24.96
C PRO A 361 -9.89 4.18 -24.09
N LEU A 362 -10.02 3.90 -22.79
CA LEU A 362 -8.92 3.94 -21.83
C LEU A 362 -7.92 2.81 -22.08
N ARG A 363 -8.41 1.59 -22.41
CA ARG A 363 -7.53 0.48 -22.84
C ARG A 363 -6.74 0.82 -24.08
N ARG A 364 -7.31 1.54 -25.07
CA ARG A 364 -6.58 2.00 -26.26
C ARG A 364 -5.50 3.04 -25.93
N LEU A 365 -5.77 3.93 -25.00
CA LEU A 365 -4.77 4.87 -24.49
C LEU A 365 -3.59 4.13 -23.83
N HIS A 366 -3.87 3.19 -22.94
CA HIS A 366 -2.83 2.37 -22.28
C HIS A 366 -2.10 1.48 -23.28
N CYS A 367 -2.80 0.93 -24.28
CA CYS A 367 -2.18 0.20 -25.39
C CYS A 367 -1.18 1.08 -26.15
N GLN A 368 -1.50 2.33 -26.47
CA GLN A 368 -0.58 3.25 -27.14
C GLN A 368 0.67 3.51 -26.29
N GLN A 369 0.51 3.71 -24.99
CA GLN A 369 1.63 3.87 -24.06
C GLN A 369 2.52 2.61 -24.02
N ALA A 370 1.90 1.42 -23.92
CA ALA A 370 2.62 0.15 -23.93
C ALA A 370 3.36 -0.10 -25.25
N LEU A 371 2.75 0.20 -26.39
CA LEU A 371 3.39 0.11 -27.71
C LEU A 371 4.58 1.05 -27.87
N SER A 372 4.57 2.21 -27.18
CA SER A 372 5.72 3.12 -27.16
C SER A 372 6.90 2.53 -26.41
N LEU A 373 6.67 1.65 -25.43
CA LEU A 373 7.73 0.88 -24.76
C LEU A 373 8.25 -0.28 -25.61
N VAL A 374 7.42 -0.88 -26.45
CA VAL A 374 7.87 -1.88 -27.46
C VAL A 374 8.81 -1.22 -28.46
N GLY A 375 8.59 0.05 -28.78
CA GLY A 375 9.41 0.80 -29.71
C GLY A 375 9.19 0.39 -31.18
N THR A 376 10.19 0.62 -32.02
CA THR A 376 10.09 0.42 -33.48
C THR A 376 9.75 -1.01 -33.92
N GLU A 377 9.93 -1.99 -33.06
CA GLU A 377 9.57 -3.39 -33.29
C GLU A 377 8.05 -3.62 -33.35
N ALA A 378 7.25 -2.66 -32.86
CA ALA A 378 5.79 -2.66 -32.96
C ALA A 378 5.27 -2.27 -34.37
N GLU A 379 6.09 -1.60 -35.19
CA GLU A 379 5.67 -1.06 -36.51
C GLU A 379 4.95 -2.10 -37.40
N PRO A 380 5.45 -3.34 -37.58
CA PRO A 380 4.76 -4.31 -38.42
C PRO A 380 3.35 -4.64 -37.93
N ALA A 381 3.14 -4.77 -36.62
CA ALA A 381 1.83 -5.04 -36.03
C ALA A 381 0.85 -3.88 -36.22
N LEU A 382 1.34 -2.64 -36.09
CA LEU A 382 0.54 -1.43 -36.31
C LEU A 382 0.12 -1.29 -37.79
N ARG A 383 0.99 -1.66 -38.72
CA ARG A 383 0.64 -1.68 -40.16
C ARG A 383 -0.45 -2.69 -40.51
N GLU A 384 -0.53 -3.82 -39.77
CA GLU A 384 -1.56 -4.83 -39.95
C GLU A 384 -2.98 -4.32 -39.60
N VAL A 385 -3.09 -3.29 -38.74
CA VAL A 385 -4.38 -2.76 -38.26
C VAL A 385 -4.74 -1.38 -38.84
N LEU A 386 -4.03 -0.89 -39.86
CA LEU A 386 -4.31 0.43 -40.45
C LEU A 386 -5.75 0.57 -40.98
N ASP A 387 -6.34 -0.49 -41.49
CA ASP A 387 -7.70 -0.48 -42.02
C ASP A 387 -8.76 -0.92 -40.98
N ASP A 388 -8.33 -1.17 -39.74
CA ASP A 388 -9.24 -1.50 -38.65
C ASP A 388 -9.99 -0.23 -38.17
N PRO A 389 -11.31 -0.27 -38.03
CA PRO A 389 -12.11 0.90 -37.66
C PRO A 389 -11.82 1.41 -36.24
N GLU A 390 -11.42 0.54 -35.33
CA GLU A 390 -11.16 0.90 -33.91
C GLU A 390 -9.68 1.25 -33.67
N LEU A 391 -8.76 0.57 -34.34
CA LEU A 391 -7.32 0.69 -34.10
C LEU A 391 -6.56 1.50 -35.16
N GLY A 392 -7.15 1.67 -36.35
CA GLY A 392 -6.47 2.31 -37.49
C GLY A 392 -6.09 3.77 -37.23
N GLY A 393 -6.84 4.48 -36.39
CA GLY A 393 -6.53 5.84 -35.94
C GLY A 393 -5.30 5.88 -35.02
N LEU A 394 -5.33 5.08 -33.96
CA LEU A 394 -4.22 4.90 -33.03
C LEU A 394 -2.93 4.48 -33.76
N ALA A 395 -3.03 3.48 -34.67
CA ALA A 395 -1.88 3.00 -35.43
C ALA A 395 -1.24 4.10 -36.27
N ARG A 396 -2.02 4.96 -36.94
CA ARG A 396 -1.49 6.08 -37.72
C ARG A 396 -0.80 7.14 -36.86
N VAL A 397 -1.37 7.49 -35.73
CA VAL A 397 -0.77 8.42 -34.78
C VAL A 397 0.59 7.90 -34.32
N TRP A 398 0.63 6.66 -33.81
CA TRP A 398 1.85 6.04 -33.33
C TRP A 398 2.94 6.00 -34.40
N LEU A 399 2.59 5.52 -35.62
CA LEU A 399 3.51 5.46 -36.75
C LEU A 399 4.07 6.85 -37.14
N ALA A 400 3.23 7.88 -37.13
CA ALA A 400 3.65 9.24 -37.43
C ALA A 400 4.60 9.81 -36.37
N GLU A 401 4.30 9.60 -35.09
CA GLU A 401 5.13 10.01 -33.95
C GLU A 401 6.54 9.34 -33.99
N HIS A 402 6.59 8.10 -34.48
CA HIS A 402 7.86 7.34 -34.61
C HIS A 402 8.53 7.51 -35.97
N GLY A 403 8.07 8.45 -36.81
CA GLY A 403 8.72 8.80 -38.08
C GLY A 403 8.61 7.73 -39.17
N ALA A 404 7.63 6.85 -39.11
CA ALA A 404 7.42 5.84 -40.15
C ALA A 404 7.06 6.49 -41.48
N ALA A 405 7.59 5.93 -42.58
CA ALA A 405 7.31 6.42 -43.92
C ALA A 405 6.01 5.74 -44.50
N ASP A 406 5.45 6.39 -45.55
CA ASP A 406 4.36 5.82 -46.36
C ASP A 406 3.08 5.46 -45.54
N ILE A 407 2.69 6.31 -44.62
CA ILE A 407 1.46 6.15 -43.85
C ILE A 407 0.27 6.65 -44.71
N PRO A 408 -0.74 5.79 -45.00
CA PRO A 408 -1.92 6.23 -45.75
C PRO A 408 -2.69 7.29 -44.96
N ALA A 409 -3.15 8.37 -45.64
CA ALA A 409 -3.94 9.39 -45.03
C ALA A 409 -5.24 8.80 -44.42
N PRO A 410 -5.65 9.22 -43.20
CA PRO A 410 -6.88 8.74 -42.61
C PRO A 410 -8.11 9.26 -43.34
N SER A 411 -9.20 8.51 -43.35
CA SER A 411 -10.50 9.02 -43.76
C SER A 411 -11.03 10.05 -42.74
N GLN A 412 -11.89 10.93 -43.18
CA GLN A 412 -12.50 11.91 -42.27
C GLN A 412 -13.29 11.23 -41.15
N GLU A 413 -13.93 10.13 -41.44
CA GLU A 413 -14.67 9.31 -40.48
C GLU A 413 -13.74 8.78 -39.37
N LEU A 414 -12.59 8.23 -39.75
CA LEU A 414 -11.58 7.74 -38.81
C LEU A 414 -11.00 8.85 -37.93
N VAL A 415 -10.81 10.05 -38.47
CA VAL A 415 -10.36 11.21 -37.69
C VAL A 415 -11.37 11.59 -36.61
N PHE A 416 -12.65 11.64 -36.97
CA PHE A 416 -13.70 11.94 -35.99
C PHE A 416 -13.86 10.81 -34.96
N TRP A 417 -13.76 9.56 -35.39
CA TRP A 417 -13.82 8.41 -34.50
C TRP A 417 -12.71 8.48 -33.44
N LEU A 418 -11.47 8.66 -33.90
CA LEU A 418 -10.32 8.81 -32.99
C LEU A 418 -10.45 10.01 -32.06
N THR A 419 -11.00 11.12 -32.56
CA THR A 419 -11.25 12.31 -31.72
C THR A 419 -12.21 12.00 -30.57
N VAL A 420 -13.31 11.29 -30.86
CA VAL A 420 -14.28 10.87 -29.85
C VAL A 420 -13.62 9.90 -28.86
N ASP A 421 -12.85 8.95 -29.36
CA ASP A 421 -12.16 7.96 -28.54
C ASP A 421 -11.14 8.59 -27.60
N THR A 422 -10.33 9.54 -28.10
CA THR A 422 -9.35 10.26 -27.29
C THR A 422 -10.02 11.09 -26.18
N VAL A 423 -11.10 11.81 -26.49
CA VAL A 423 -11.82 12.59 -25.47
C VAL A 423 -12.49 11.66 -24.44
N ALA A 424 -13.03 10.50 -24.89
CA ALA A 424 -13.60 9.51 -23.99
C ALA A 424 -12.55 8.94 -23.03
N ALA A 425 -11.36 8.60 -23.56
CA ALA A 425 -10.25 8.11 -22.74
C ALA A 425 -9.81 9.14 -21.68
N GLN A 426 -9.68 10.42 -22.05
CA GLN A 426 -9.30 11.48 -21.12
C GLN A 426 -10.38 11.75 -20.06
N LEU A 427 -11.67 11.68 -20.45
CA LEU A 427 -12.78 11.78 -19.49
C LEU A 427 -12.75 10.66 -18.45
N ALA A 428 -12.40 9.46 -18.85
CA ALA A 428 -12.30 8.30 -17.97
C ALA A 428 -11.06 8.39 -17.05
N ALA A 429 -9.93 8.90 -17.57
CA ALA A 429 -8.67 8.99 -16.83
C ALA A 429 -8.68 10.13 -15.78
N GLU A 430 -9.09 11.33 -16.16
CA GLU A 430 -8.83 12.57 -15.39
C GLU A 430 -10.10 13.33 -14.99
N GLY A 431 -11.27 12.89 -15.45
CA GLY A 431 -12.52 13.55 -15.16
C GLY A 431 -12.62 14.94 -15.81
N ASN A 432 -12.58 16.02 -15.03
CA ASN A 432 -12.76 17.40 -15.50
C ASN A 432 -11.46 18.23 -15.38
N SER A 433 -10.31 17.71 -15.78
CA SER A 433 -9.02 18.40 -15.70
C SER A 433 -8.95 19.66 -16.57
N GLU A 434 -8.05 20.58 -16.23
CA GLU A 434 -7.76 21.78 -17.05
C GLU A 434 -7.25 21.38 -18.45
N GLU A 435 -6.51 20.29 -18.54
CA GLU A 435 -5.97 19.75 -19.79
C GLU A 435 -7.08 19.26 -20.71
N LEU A 436 -8.09 18.60 -20.17
CA LEU A 436 -9.27 18.19 -20.93
C LEU A 436 -10.07 19.39 -21.43
N VAL A 437 -10.21 20.46 -20.64
CA VAL A 437 -10.85 21.71 -21.07
C VAL A 437 -10.09 22.30 -22.26
N ALA A 438 -8.76 22.41 -22.18
CA ALA A 438 -7.91 22.90 -23.24
C ALA A 438 -8.00 22.05 -24.53
N LEU A 439 -8.06 20.72 -24.39
CA LEU A 439 -8.28 19.81 -25.51
C LEU A 439 -9.62 20.06 -26.20
N VAL A 440 -10.69 20.18 -25.43
CA VAL A 440 -12.06 20.44 -25.94
C VAL A 440 -12.14 21.78 -26.67
N GLU A 441 -11.51 22.84 -26.14
CA GLU A 441 -11.43 24.15 -26.79
C GLU A 441 -10.65 24.08 -28.12
N GLY A 442 -9.50 23.39 -28.11
CA GLY A 442 -8.66 23.21 -29.30
C GLY A 442 -9.39 22.46 -30.42
N LEU A 443 -10.09 21.38 -30.10
CA LEU A 443 -10.88 20.61 -31.07
C LEU A 443 -12.02 21.44 -31.70
N ALA A 444 -12.74 22.17 -30.87
CA ALA A 444 -13.83 23.05 -31.36
C ALA A 444 -13.34 24.19 -32.24
N ALA A 445 -12.13 24.73 -31.99
CA ALA A 445 -11.52 25.80 -32.76
C ALA A 445 -10.94 25.32 -34.09
N GLN A 446 -10.34 24.14 -34.14
CA GLN A 446 -9.69 23.59 -35.34
C GLN A 446 -10.67 23.11 -36.41
N HIS A 447 -11.87 22.68 -36.04
CA HIS A 447 -12.84 22.12 -36.96
C HIS A 447 -14.14 22.91 -36.95
N SER A 448 -14.24 23.93 -37.82
CA SER A 448 -15.52 24.64 -38.01
C SER A 448 -16.60 23.69 -38.49
N GLY A 449 -17.72 23.59 -37.73
CA GLY A 449 -18.78 22.60 -38.00
C GLY A 449 -18.55 21.20 -37.43
N PHE A 450 -17.60 21.05 -36.51
CA PHE A 450 -17.33 19.78 -35.82
C PHE A 450 -18.63 19.10 -35.32
N PHE A 451 -19.45 19.83 -34.62
CA PHE A 451 -20.70 19.30 -34.04
C PHE A 451 -21.78 18.96 -35.08
N ASP A 452 -21.67 19.47 -36.32
CA ASP A 452 -22.59 19.10 -37.40
C ASP A 452 -22.34 17.70 -37.94
N THR A 453 -21.14 17.16 -37.75
CA THR A 453 -20.69 15.84 -38.21
C THR A 453 -20.51 14.85 -37.08
N ALA A 454 -19.93 15.28 -35.96
CA ALA A 454 -19.51 14.41 -34.85
C ALA A 454 -20.65 13.55 -34.25
N TRP A 455 -21.89 14.04 -34.26
CA TRP A 455 -23.03 13.26 -33.74
C TRP A 455 -23.37 12.00 -34.57
N ARG A 456 -22.82 11.85 -35.80
CA ARG A 456 -22.98 10.70 -36.67
C ARG A 456 -21.87 9.67 -36.51
N VAL A 457 -20.86 9.93 -35.72
CA VAL A 457 -19.73 9.03 -35.51
C VAL A 457 -20.26 7.76 -34.87
N ASP A 458 -19.95 6.63 -35.48
CA ASP A 458 -20.31 5.30 -34.97
C ASP A 458 -19.29 4.89 -33.90
N HIS A 459 -19.37 5.56 -32.73
CA HIS A 459 -18.56 5.28 -31.56
C HIS A 459 -19.48 5.21 -30.32
N PRO A 460 -19.32 4.19 -29.43
CA PRO A 460 -20.20 4.02 -28.27
C PRO A 460 -20.30 5.27 -27.38
N ALA A 461 -19.20 5.94 -27.13
CA ALA A 461 -19.14 7.13 -26.28
C ALA A 461 -19.52 8.46 -26.97
N THR A 462 -19.97 8.46 -28.25
CA THR A 462 -20.23 9.71 -29.00
C THR A 462 -21.17 10.66 -28.26
N ALA A 463 -22.27 10.15 -27.73
CA ALA A 463 -23.26 10.99 -27.05
C ALA A 463 -22.71 11.56 -25.73
N GLU A 464 -21.98 10.78 -24.97
CA GLU A 464 -21.38 11.15 -23.71
C GLU A 464 -20.29 12.19 -23.90
N VAL A 465 -19.37 11.97 -24.84
CA VAL A 465 -18.30 12.92 -25.18
C VAL A 465 -18.88 14.27 -25.60
N LEU A 466 -19.87 14.29 -26.47
CA LEU A 466 -20.51 15.54 -26.91
C LEU A 466 -21.21 16.27 -25.76
N GLU A 467 -21.79 15.54 -24.80
CA GLU A 467 -22.37 16.13 -23.60
C GLU A 467 -21.31 16.72 -22.70
N ALA A 468 -20.21 15.99 -22.45
CA ALA A 468 -19.06 16.48 -21.69
C ALA A 468 -18.44 17.72 -22.33
N MET A 469 -18.23 17.74 -23.64
CA MET A 469 -17.79 18.95 -24.36
C MET A 469 -18.74 20.14 -24.13
N GLY A 470 -20.08 19.89 -24.13
CA GLY A 470 -21.07 20.92 -23.85
C GLY A 470 -21.11 21.39 -22.40
N ARG A 471 -20.56 20.62 -21.45
CA ARG A 471 -20.41 21.00 -20.05
C ARG A 471 -19.12 21.78 -19.81
N LEU A 472 -18.01 21.35 -20.43
CA LEU A 472 -16.66 21.84 -20.20
C LEU A 472 -16.33 23.11 -21.00
N HIS A 473 -16.91 23.30 -22.20
CA HIS A 473 -16.53 24.40 -23.08
C HIS A 473 -16.98 25.77 -22.52
N PRO A 474 -16.06 26.75 -22.37
CA PRO A 474 -16.36 28.07 -21.78
C PRO A 474 -17.28 28.95 -22.65
N ASP A 475 -17.21 28.82 -23.99
CA ASP A 475 -18.10 29.56 -24.90
C ASP A 475 -19.51 28.93 -24.87
N LYS A 476 -20.49 29.72 -24.38
CA LYS A 476 -21.90 29.26 -24.24
C LYS A 476 -22.54 28.89 -25.57
N ARG A 477 -22.11 29.49 -26.72
CA ARG A 477 -22.65 29.16 -28.03
C ARG A 477 -22.18 27.79 -28.47
N ILE A 478 -20.88 27.51 -28.33
CA ILE A 478 -20.27 26.23 -28.67
C ILE A 478 -20.81 25.12 -27.72
N ALA A 479 -20.90 25.42 -26.46
CA ALA A 479 -21.48 24.51 -25.47
C ALA A 479 -22.94 24.13 -25.81
N LYS A 480 -23.73 25.05 -26.34
CA LYS A 480 -25.09 24.76 -26.78
C LYS A 480 -25.14 23.92 -28.06
N GLU A 481 -24.22 24.16 -29.01
CA GLU A 481 -24.08 23.34 -30.23
C GLU A 481 -23.68 21.90 -29.87
N ALA A 482 -22.72 21.70 -28.95
CA ALA A 482 -22.32 20.39 -28.45
C ALA A 482 -23.49 19.63 -27.81
N ARG A 483 -24.24 20.24 -26.89
CA ARG A 483 -25.41 19.60 -26.26
C ARG A 483 -26.50 19.24 -27.27
N LYS A 484 -26.71 20.05 -28.31
CA LYS A 484 -27.63 19.73 -29.39
C LYS A 484 -27.16 18.54 -30.20
N ALA A 485 -25.85 18.44 -30.45
CA ALA A 485 -25.24 17.27 -31.13
C ALA A 485 -25.35 16.03 -30.26
N ALA A 486 -25.11 16.11 -28.96
CA ALA A 486 -25.29 15.00 -28.00
C ALA A 486 -26.72 14.45 -28.01
N TYR A 487 -27.73 15.32 -28.02
CA TYR A 487 -29.13 14.90 -28.13
C TYR A 487 -29.42 14.13 -29.43
N LYS A 488 -28.87 14.59 -30.57
CA LYS A 488 -29.00 13.90 -31.83
C LYS A 488 -28.35 12.51 -31.83
N ALA A 489 -27.12 12.42 -31.25
CA ALA A 489 -26.40 11.15 -31.14
C ALA A 489 -27.20 10.13 -30.33
N ARG A 490 -27.74 10.52 -29.17
CA ARG A 490 -28.60 9.64 -28.35
C ARG A 490 -29.84 9.19 -29.12
N SER A 491 -30.47 10.07 -29.89
CA SER A 491 -31.65 9.74 -30.67
C SER A 491 -31.35 8.72 -31.80
N GLN A 492 -30.12 8.76 -32.33
CA GLN A 492 -29.66 7.81 -33.34
C GLN A 492 -29.35 6.43 -32.73
N GLN A 493 -28.74 6.41 -31.51
CA GLN A 493 -28.40 5.17 -30.81
C GLN A 493 -29.63 4.43 -30.26
N ALA A 494 -30.72 5.16 -30.01
CA ALA A 494 -31.98 4.58 -29.48
C ALA A 494 -32.96 4.07 -30.55
N GLY A 495 -32.71 4.31 -31.82
CA GLY A 495 -33.54 3.88 -32.95
C GLY A 495 -32.91 2.77 -33.75
#